data_529be49dd9934880b581cc2e67d65236
#
_entry.id   529be49dd9934880b581cc2e67d65236
#
_cell.length_a   1.000
_cell.length_b   1.000
_cell.length_c   1.000
_cell.angle_alpha   90.00
_cell.angle_beta   90.00
_cell.angle_gamma   90.00
#
_symmetry.space_group_name_H-M   'P 1'
#
loop_
_entity.id
_entity.type
_entity.pdbx_description
1 polymer ?
#
loop_
_entity_poly.entity_id
_entity_poly.type
_entity_poly.pdbx_seq_one_letter_code
_entity_poly.pdbx_strand_id
1 'polypeptide(L)'
;MSEKWFWLSDWAANMGIWEDDLVEASSESDHTFIAFEQLMKEPKNLYTSIAGLKSADCVVAWGFGSLCLMLSAKDRPAGQKWILLAPVYDFCDEDGGWSVRNVEMLSRQVTKAIKPTLESFLELMGSCDELIQEAWMETALKMNPETLASGLDFLCHNKIEEPLENKGETIVYFGREDQLILPVLAKKISTILPSAKLLERPKSGHWPHTLLL
;
A
#
# COMPACT_ATOMS: atom_id res chain seq x y z
N MET A 1 -15.83 -11.27 20.90
CA MET A 1 -15.33 -9.92 20.55
C MET A 1 -15.11 -9.95 19.06
N SER A 2 -15.55 -8.91 18.33
CA SER A 2 -15.26 -8.77 16.90
C SER A 2 -13.75 -8.65 16.67
N GLU A 3 -13.25 -9.17 15.54
CA GLU A 3 -11.87 -8.96 15.14
C GLU A 3 -11.64 -7.49 14.79
N LYS A 4 -10.44 -6.98 15.03
CA LYS A 4 -10.06 -5.61 14.72
C LYS A 4 -9.19 -5.60 13.47
N TRP A 5 -9.66 -4.93 12.44
CA TRP A 5 -8.99 -4.79 11.16
C TRP A 5 -8.53 -3.35 10.94
N PHE A 6 -7.26 -3.18 10.58
CA PHE A 6 -6.68 -1.90 10.19
C PHE A 6 -6.32 -1.92 8.71
N TRP A 7 -6.67 -0.84 8.01
CA TRP A 7 -6.43 -0.68 6.58
C TRP A 7 -5.48 0.47 6.34
N LEU A 8 -4.30 0.18 5.81
CA LEU A 8 -3.23 1.14 5.56
C LEU A 8 -3.18 1.47 4.07
N SER A 9 -3.50 2.71 3.72
CA SER A 9 -3.68 3.14 2.33
C SER A 9 -2.35 3.26 1.58
N ASP A 10 -2.45 3.22 0.25
CA ASP A 10 -1.33 3.50 -0.65
C ASP A 10 -1.06 5.00 -0.78
N TRP A 11 -0.02 5.35 -1.55
CA TRP A 11 0.31 6.71 -1.94
C TRP A 11 -0.90 7.39 -2.61
N ALA A 12 -1.11 8.65 -2.26
CA ALA A 12 -2.24 9.44 -2.74
C ALA A 12 -3.63 8.81 -2.51
N ALA A 13 -3.79 7.95 -1.50
CA ALA A 13 -5.02 7.20 -1.28
C ALA A 13 -5.57 7.33 0.15
N ASN A 14 -6.88 7.11 0.27
CA ASN A 14 -7.60 6.88 1.50
C ASN A 14 -8.61 5.75 1.26
N MET A 15 -8.29 4.52 1.68
CA MET A 15 -9.20 3.37 1.50
C MET A 15 -10.54 3.53 2.22
N GLY A 16 -10.63 4.42 3.21
CA GLY A 16 -11.88 4.71 3.91
C GLY A 16 -12.98 5.30 3.02
N ILE A 17 -12.65 5.82 1.83
CA ILE A 17 -13.67 6.26 0.87
C ILE A 17 -14.45 5.10 0.23
N TRP A 18 -13.92 3.88 0.34
CA TRP A 18 -14.51 2.65 -0.17
C TRP A 18 -14.83 1.66 0.98
N GLU A 19 -15.08 2.20 2.18
CA GLU A 19 -15.34 1.37 3.36
C GLU A 19 -16.45 0.33 3.10
N ASP A 20 -17.58 0.75 2.54
CA ASP A 20 -18.73 -0.12 2.31
C ASP A 20 -18.39 -1.35 1.45
N ASP A 21 -17.49 -1.21 0.46
CA ASP A 21 -17.06 -2.31 -0.40
C ASP A 21 -15.99 -3.18 0.29
N LEU A 22 -15.01 -2.56 0.92
CA LEU A 22 -13.84 -3.26 1.46
C LEU A 22 -14.13 -4.06 2.71
N VAL A 23 -15.09 -3.61 3.54
CA VAL A 23 -15.49 -4.35 4.76
C VAL A 23 -16.17 -5.69 4.46
N GLU A 24 -16.62 -5.93 3.22
CA GLU A 24 -17.15 -7.24 2.80
C GLU A 24 -16.13 -8.36 2.98
N ALA A 25 -14.83 -8.05 2.95
CA ALA A 25 -13.75 -9.01 3.22
C ALA A 25 -13.82 -9.64 4.63
N SER A 26 -14.46 -8.95 5.60
CA SER A 26 -14.72 -9.43 6.97
C SER A 26 -15.82 -8.63 7.64
N SER A 27 -17.05 -8.77 7.16
CA SER A 27 -18.21 -7.94 7.52
C SER A 27 -18.61 -7.93 9.01
N GLU A 28 -18.13 -8.90 9.81
CA GLU A 28 -18.40 -8.99 11.26
C GLU A 28 -17.26 -8.36 12.12
N SER A 29 -16.27 -7.74 11.49
CA SER A 29 -15.11 -7.16 12.16
C SER A 29 -15.26 -5.65 12.40
N ASP A 30 -14.47 -5.11 13.32
CA ASP A 30 -14.35 -3.66 13.54
C ASP A 30 -13.23 -3.12 12.62
N HIS A 31 -13.55 -2.18 11.74
CA HIS A 31 -12.63 -1.66 10.74
C HIS A 31 -12.13 -0.25 11.08
N THR A 32 -10.84 0.00 10.87
CA THR A 32 -10.20 1.30 11.01
C THR A 32 -9.35 1.59 9.76
N PHE A 33 -9.65 2.68 9.07
CA PHE A 33 -8.95 3.08 7.85
C PHE A 33 -7.97 4.20 8.14
N ILE A 34 -6.73 4.03 7.68
CA ILE A 34 -5.62 4.97 7.85
C ILE A 34 -5.23 5.50 6.47
N ALA A 35 -5.50 6.77 6.24
CA ALA A 35 -5.16 7.45 5.00
C ALA A 35 -3.64 7.64 4.83
N PHE A 36 -3.18 7.81 3.58
CA PHE A 36 -1.79 8.08 3.25
C PHE A 36 -1.15 9.21 4.09
N GLU A 37 -1.84 10.34 4.22
CA GLU A 37 -1.32 11.49 4.98
C GLU A 37 -1.13 11.19 6.48
N GLN A 38 -1.89 10.25 7.03
CA GLN A 38 -1.70 9.79 8.41
C GLN A 38 -0.46 8.90 8.53
N LEU A 39 -0.22 8.02 7.53
CA LEU A 39 0.98 7.18 7.47
C LEU A 39 2.25 8.03 7.36
N MET A 40 2.20 9.13 6.61
CA MET A 40 3.33 10.03 6.40
C MET A 40 3.80 10.76 7.67
N LYS A 41 3.02 10.77 8.75
CA LYS A 41 3.46 11.39 10.03
C LYS A 41 4.63 10.64 10.66
N GLU A 42 4.59 9.30 10.66
CA GLU A 42 5.60 8.43 11.26
C GLU A 42 5.71 7.11 10.48
N PRO A 43 6.15 7.15 9.19
CA PRO A 43 6.02 6.02 8.28
C PRO A 43 6.87 4.80 8.66
N LYS A 44 7.85 4.94 9.57
CA LYS A 44 8.70 3.84 10.07
C LYS A 44 8.33 3.34 11.46
N ASN A 45 7.33 3.96 12.10
CA ASN A 45 6.98 3.69 13.50
C ASN A 45 5.47 3.49 13.69
N LEU A 46 4.79 2.79 12.77
CA LEU A 46 3.34 2.67 12.74
C LEU A 46 2.75 2.12 14.05
N TYR A 47 3.39 1.11 14.65
CA TYR A 47 2.90 0.49 15.89
C TYR A 47 2.96 1.40 17.12
N THR A 48 3.67 2.50 17.05
CA THR A 48 3.72 3.51 18.13
C THR A 48 2.91 4.76 17.80
N SER A 49 2.76 5.08 16.52
CA SER A 49 2.07 6.29 16.05
C SER A 49 0.59 6.11 15.81
N ILE A 50 0.15 4.88 15.46
CA ILE A 50 -1.26 4.58 15.19
C ILE A 50 -1.88 3.89 16.40
N ALA A 51 -2.79 4.61 17.06
CA ALA A 51 -3.49 4.07 18.22
C ALA A 51 -4.31 2.82 17.86
N GLY A 52 -4.14 1.75 18.62
CA GLY A 52 -4.85 0.50 18.42
C GLY A 52 -4.18 -0.49 17.47
N LEU A 53 -3.24 -0.09 16.61
CA LEU A 53 -2.60 -0.98 15.62
C LEU A 53 -1.92 -2.20 16.26
N LYS A 54 -1.32 -2.05 17.46
CA LYS A 54 -0.75 -3.19 18.23
C LYS A 54 -1.80 -4.21 18.68
N SER A 55 -3.05 -3.81 18.81
CA SER A 55 -4.15 -4.69 19.22
C SER A 55 -5.01 -5.15 18.05
N ALA A 56 -4.60 -4.86 16.81
CA ALA A 56 -5.28 -5.34 15.63
C ALA A 56 -5.04 -6.85 15.44
N ASP A 57 -6.10 -7.57 15.11
CA ASP A 57 -6.03 -8.98 14.73
C ASP A 57 -5.54 -9.14 13.29
N CYS A 58 -5.96 -8.23 12.41
CA CYS A 58 -5.57 -8.18 11.01
C CYS A 58 -5.15 -6.78 10.58
N VAL A 59 -4.09 -6.68 9.77
CA VAL A 59 -3.69 -5.44 9.10
C VAL A 59 -3.66 -5.69 7.60
N VAL A 60 -4.51 -4.96 6.87
CA VAL A 60 -4.50 -4.91 5.40
C VAL A 60 -3.68 -3.69 5.00
N ALA A 61 -2.65 -3.88 4.17
CA ALA A 61 -1.78 -2.78 3.76
C ALA A 61 -1.59 -2.79 2.25
N TRP A 62 -1.86 -1.66 1.61
CA TRP A 62 -1.80 -1.48 0.17
C TRP A 62 -0.62 -0.60 -0.24
N GLY A 63 0.16 -1.03 -1.23
CA GLY A 63 1.24 -0.25 -1.84
C GLY A 63 2.19 0.39 -0.82
N PHE A 64 2.19 1.71 -0.72
CA PHE A 64 2.95 2.50 0.25
C PHE A 64 2.74 2.05 1.70
N GLY A 65 1.47 1.79 2.08
CA GLY A 65 1.14 1.30 3.40
C GLY A 65 1.84 -0.02 3.74
N SER A 66 2.05 -0.89 2.75
CA SER A 66 2.76 -2.15 2.93
C SER A 66 4.25 -1.93 3.25
N LEU A 67 4.92 -0.98 2.59
CA LEU A 67 6.30 -0.61 2.90
C LEU A 67 6.41 -0.07 4.34
N CYS A 68 5.53 0.85 4.72
CA CYS A 68 5.51 1.41 6.07
C CYS A 68 5.28 0.32 7.13
N LEU A 69 4.37 -0.62 6.87
CA LEU A 69 4.09 -1.74 7.77
C LEU A 69 5.31 -2.65 7.91
N MET A 70 5.97 -3.01 6.82
CA MET A 70 7.17 -3.85 6.83
C MET A 70 8.36 -3.15 7.50
N LEU A 71 8.56 -1.85 7.30
CA LEU A 71 9.58 -1.07 8.00
C LEU A 71 9.35 -1.04 9.53
N SER A 72 8.08 -1.22 9.95
CA SER A 72 7.69 -1.29 11.37
C SER A 72 7.65 -2.73 11.93
N ALA A 73 8.05 -3.74 11.15
CA ALA A 73 7.86 -5.17 11.44
C ALA A 73 8.48 -5.65 12.77
N LYS A 74 9.54 -4.99 13.25
CA LYS A 74 10.17 -5.29 14.55
C LYS A 74 9.16 -5.26 15.71
N ASP A 75 8.17 -4.36 15.62
CA ASP A 75 7.14 -4.12 16.63
C ASP A 75 5.83 -4.88 16.35
N ARG A 76 5.77 -5.70 15.30
CA ARG A 76 4.60 -6.55 14.99
C ARG A 76 4.30 -7.49 16.15
N PRO A 77 3.06 -7.50 16.68
CA PRO A 77 2.63 -8.47 17.67
C PRO A 77 2.64 -9.91 17.12
N ALA A 78 2.96 -10.87 17.97
CA ALA A 78 2.85 -12.28 17.61
C ALA A 78 1.39 -12.65 17.30
N GLY A 79 1.17 -13.40 16.23
CA GLY A 79 -0.15 -13.86 15.79
C GLY A 79 -0.93 -12.84 14.96
N GLN A 80 -0.53 -11.57 14.88
CA GLN A 80 -1.21 -10.59 14.04
C GLN A 80 -1.13 -11.01 12.57
N LYS A 81 -2.28 -11.07 11.89
CA LYS A 81 -2.38 -11.38 10.46
C LYS A 81 -2.05 -10.15 9.60
N TRP A 82 -1.29 -10.35 8.53
CA TRP A 82 -1.06 -9.35 7.50
C TRP A 82 -1.65 -9.78 6.16
N ILE A 83 -2.35 -8.87 5.50
CA ILE A 83 -2.81 -8.98 4.12
C ILE A 83 -2.17 -7.83 3.35
N LEU A 84 -1.25 -8.13 2.45
CA LEU A 84 -0.51 -7.14 1.68
C LEU A 84 -1.05 -7.12 0.25
N LEU A 85 -1.49 -5.95 -0.20
CA LEU A 85 -2.05 -5.72 -1.53
C LEU A 85 -1.03 -4.93 -2.36
N ALA A 86 -0.60 -5.47 -3.49
CA ALA A 86 0.43 -4.89 -4.36
C ALA A 86 1.62 -4.34 -3.54
N PRO A 87 2.29 -5.17 -2.71
CA PRO A 87 3.25 -4.68 -1.73
C PRO A 87 4.52 -4.12 -2.38
N VAL A 88 5.05 -3.09 -1.75
CA VAL A 88 6.34 -2.47 -2.09
C VAL A 88 7.36 -2.84 -1.02
N TYR A 89 8.47 -3.48 -1.39
CA TYR A 89 9.63 -3.68 -0.51
C TYR A 89 10.83 -2.82 -0.92
N ASP A 90 10.98 -2.56 -2.22
CA ASP A 90 11.91 -1.63 -2.85
C ASP A 90 11.25 -1.08 -4.11
N PHE A 91 10.85 0.20 -4.08
CA PHE A 91 10.16 0.83 -5.22
C PHE A 91 11.11 1.08 -6.39
N CYS A 92 12.39 1.24 -6.11
CA CYS A 92 13.44 1.53 -7.09
C CYS A 92 14.38 0.33 -7.35
N ASP A 93 13.88 -0.91 -7.15
CA ASP A 93 14.64 -2.14 -7.44
C ASP A 93 15.17 -2.17 -8.89
N GLU A 94 16.42 -2.55 -9.06
CA GLU A 94 17.11 -2.56 -10.37
C GLU A 94 16.48 -3.51 -11.40
N ASP A 95 15.81 -4.58 -10.95
CA ASP A 95 15.25 -5.62 -11.80
C ASP A 95 13.72 -5.46 -12.06
N GLY A 96 13.22 -4.26 -12.10
CA GLY A 96 11.82 -4.01 -12.45
C GLY A 96 11.12 -2.94 -11.62
N GLY A 97 11.86 -2.24 -10.76
CA GLY A 97 11.38 -1.06 -10.06
C GLY A 97 11.45 0.21 -10.94
N TRP A 98 11.01 1.28 -10.37
CA TRP A 98 11.10 2.60 -10.99
C TRP A 98 12.54 3.13 -10.94
N SER A 99 12.99 3.84 -11.98
CA SER A 99 14.26 4.53 -11.85
C SER A 99 14.14 5.69 -10.84
N VAL A 100 15.16 5.84 -9.99
CA VAL A 100 15.27 6.95 -9.03
C VAL A 100 14.98 8.29 -9.71
N ARG A 101 15.56 8.51 -10.90
CA ARG A 101 15.35 9.74 -11.69
C ARG A 101 13.89 9.99 -12.04
N ASN A 102 13.13 8.93 -12.39
CA ASN A 102 11.71 9.08 -12.74
C ASN A 102 10.89 9.43 -11.49
N VAL A 103 11.17 8.80 -10.34
CA VAL A 103 10.49 9.09 -9.08
C VAL A 103 10.76 10.53 -8.62
N GLU A 104 12.03 10.99 -8.68
CA GLU A 104 12.39 12.38 -8.38
C GLU A 104 11.72 13.39 -9.34
N MET A 105 11.54 13.01 -10.60
CA MET A 105 10.82 13.84 -11.56
C MET A 105 9.33 13.94 -11.18
N LEU A 106 8.69 12.82 -10.85
CA LEU A 106 7.30 12.78 -10.39
C LEU A 106 7.10 13.58 -9.10
N SER A 107 8.02 13.46 -8.13
CA SER A 107 8.01 14.24 -6.89
C SER A 107 8.01 15.75 -7.16
N ARG A 108 8.82 16.20 -8.12
CA ARG A 108 8.83 17.61 -8.55
C ARG A 108 7.62 18.02 -9.38
N GLN A 109 7.03 17.09 -10.12
CA GLN A 109 5.84 17.37 -10.94
C GLN A 109 4.58 17.49 -10.10
N VAL A 110 4.40 16.64 -9.10
CA VAL A 110 3.19 16.64 -8.27
C VAL A 110 2.99 17.97 -7.54
N THR A 111 4.08 18.66 -7.16
CA THR A 111 3.99 19.99 -6.52
C THR A 111 3.63 21.11 -7.50
N LYS A 112 3.90 20.94 -8.81
CA LYS A 112 3.66 21.95 -9.85
C LYS A 112 2.38 21.73 -10.62
N ALA A 113 1.99 20.48 -10.80
CA ALA A 113 0.90 20.06 -11.67
C ALA A 113 0.29 18.76 -11.13
N ILE A 114 -0.39 18.85 -9.99
CA ILE A 114 -0.93 17.68 -9.27
C ILE A 114 -1.83 16.81 -10.15
N LYS A 115 -2.82 17.43 -10.84
CA LYS A 115 -3.82 16.69 -11.61
C LYS A 115 -3.20 15.85 -12.73
N PRO A 116 -2.41 16.39 -13.68
CA PRO A 116 -1.81 15.56 -14.73
C PRO A 116 -0.83 14.51 -14.19
N THR A 117 -0.20 14.75 -13.04
CA THR A 117 0.66 13.73 -12.39
C THR A 117 -0.18 12.57 -11.87
N LEU A 118 -1.30 12.85 -11.22
CA LEU A 118 -2.23 11.82 -10.74
C LEU A 118 -2.91 11.06 -11.90
N GLU A 119 -3.28 11.76 -13.00
CA GLU A 119 -3.82 11.13 -14.21
C GLU A 119 -2.82 10.10 -14.79
N SER A 120 -1.54 10.48 -14.90
CA SER A 120 -0.50 9.55 -15.36
C SER A 120 -0.29 8.36 -14.43
N PHE A 121 -0.49 8.55 -13.13
CA PHE A 121 -0.40 7.47 -12.15
C PHE A 121 -1.60 6.52 -12.27
N LEU A 122 -2.80 7.09 -12.43
CA LEU A 122 -4.04 6.35 -12.62
C LEU A 122 -3.98 5.38 -13.82
N GLU A 123 -3.39 5.82 -14.94
CA GLU A 123 -3.21 4.99 -16.14
C GLU A 123 -2.40 3.71 -15.84
N LEU A 124 -1.45 3.77 -14.90
CA LEU A 124 -0.58 2.65 -14.53
C LEU A 124 -1.19 1.69 -13.51
N MET A 125 -2.26 2.12 -12.82
CA MET A 125 -2.94 1.29 -11.82
C MET A 125 -3.74 0.14 -12.45
N GLY A 126 -3.99 0.19 -13.76
CA GLY A 126 -4.80 -0.80 -14.47
C GLY A 126 -6.30 -0.57 -14.32
N SER A 127 -7.08 -1.50 -14.87
CA SER A 127 -8.55 -1.37 -14.93
C SER A 127 -9.20 -1.54 -13.57
N CYS A 128 -10.17 -0.68 -13.28
CA CYS A 128 -11.09 -0.76 -12.15
C CYS A 128 -12.42 -0.09 -12.54
N ASP A 129 -13.42 -0.21 -11.69
CA ASP A 129 -14.69 0.52 -11.85
C ASP A 129 -14.43 2.04 -11.93
N GLU A 130 -15.14 2.72 -12.82
CA GLU A 130 -14.95 4.15 -13.07
C GLU A 130 -15.27 4.99 -11.83
N LEU A 131 -16.30 4.63 -11.07
CA LEU A 131 -16.67 5.33 -9.84
C LEU A 131 -15.58 5.21 -8.75
N ILE A 132 -14.89 4.07 -8.69
CA ILE A 132 -13.75 3.86 -7.78
C ILE A 132 -12.58 4.76 -8.18
N GLN A 133 -12.29 4.85 -9.48
CA GLN A 133 -11.23 5.71 -10.00
C GLN A 133 -11.53 7.19 -9.77
N GLU A 134 -12.77 7.63 -10.02
CA GLU A 134 -13.22 9.00 -9.78
C GLU A 134 -13.10 9.37 -8.29
N ALA A 135 -13.57 8.52 -7.38
CA ALA A 135 -13.47 8.74 -5.94
C ALA A 135 -12.02 8.85 -5.47
N TRP A 136 -11.11 8.01 -6.00
CA TRP A 136 -9.68 8.13 -5.74
C TRP A 136 -9.13 9.48 -6.22
N MET A 137 -9.40 9.86 -7.47
CA MET A 137 -8.92 11.10 -8.06
C MET A 137 -9.40 12.33 -7.27
N GLU A 138 -10.69 12.37 -6.91
CA GLU A 138 -11.25 13.46 -6.10
C GLU A 138 -10.58 13.57 -4.73
N THR A 139 -10.26 12.44 -4.12
CA THR A 139 -9.58 12.41 -2.82
C THR A 139 -8.12 12.82 -2.93
N ALA A 140 -7.40 12.28 -3.89
CA ALA A 140 -5.99 12.59 -4.14
C ALA A 140 -5.76 14.07 -4.48
N LEU A 141 -6.66 14.69 -5.26
CA LEU A 141 -6.60 16.11 -5.60
C LEU A 141 -6.75 17.07 -4.41
N LYS A 142 -7.32 16.58 -3.29
CA LYS A 142 -7.49 17.38 -2.06
C LYS A 142 -6.28 17.27 -1.12
N MET A 143 -5.38 16.32 -1.38
CA MET A 143 -4.18 16.12 -0.55
C MET A 143 -3.16 17.23 -0.77
N ASN A 144 -2.33 17.45 0.26
CA ASN A 144 -1.25 18.43 0.18
C ASN A 144 -0.17 17.96 -0.82
N PRO A 145 0.15 18.73 -1.88
CA PRO A 145 1.14 18.34 -2.89
C PRO A 145 2.54 18.08 -2.31
N GLU A 146 2.95 18.81 -1.28
CA GLU A 146 4.25 18.59 -0.61
C GLU A 146 4.27 17.27 0.16
N THR A 147 3.14 16.85 0.73
CA THR A 147 3.01 15.53 1.37
C THR A 147 3.06 14.42 0.33
N LEU A 148 2.42 14.60 -0.82
CA LEU A 148 2.51 13.66 -1.95
C LEU A 148 3.94 13.51 -2.45
N ALA A 149 4.64 14.64 -2.65
CA ALA A 149 6.05 14.66 -3.05
C ALA A 149 6.94 13.93 -2.02
N SER A 150 6.76 14.23 -0.74
CA SER A 150 7.50 13.57 0.36
C SER A 150 7.26 12.06 0.39
N GLY A 151 6.05 11.59 0.03
CA GLY A 151 5.75 10.16 -0.09
C GLY A 151 6.50 9.48 -1.23
N LEU A 152 6.62 10.13 -2.39
CA LEU A 152 7.44 9.64 -3.50
C LEU A 152 8.92 9.59 -3.13
N ASP A 153 9.41 10.64 -2.47
CA ASP A 153 10.79 10.66 -1.96
C ASP A 153 11.02 9.54 -0.93
N PHE A 154 10.03 9.27 -0.08
CA PHE A 154 10.10 8.17 0.87
C PHE A 154 10.17 6.80 0.17
N LEU A 155 9.34 6.56 -0.85
CA LEU A 155 9.37 5.33 -1.66
C LEU A 155 10.73 5.15 -2.35
N CYS A 156 11.33 6.24 -2.82
CA CYS A 156 12.61 6.21 -3.53
C CYS A 156 13.81 5.86 -2.62
N HIS A 157 13.75 6.24 -1.34
CA HIS A 157 14.91 6.16 -0.43
C HIS A 157 14.75 5.13 0.69
N ASN A 158 13.66 4.37 0.70
CA ASN A 158 13.41 3.37 1.75
C ASN A 158 13.05 2.02 1.14
N LYS A 159 13.71 0.98 1.64
CA LYS A 159 13.52 -0.40 1.21
C LYS A 159 13.71 -1.37 2.38
N ILE A 160 13.27 -2.59 2.19
CA ILE A 160 13.53 -3.71 3.10
C ILE A 160 14.67 -4.52 2.49
N GLU A 161 15.80 -4.59 3.17
CA GLU A 161 17.01 -5.27 2.67
C GLU A 161 17.13 -6.70 3.20
N GLU A 162 16.61 -6.95 4.39
CA GLU A 162 16.75 -8.24 5.07
C GLU A 162 15.41 -8.96 5.23
N PRO A 163 15.40 -10.30 5.23
CA PRO A 163 14.19 -11.06 5.49
C PRO A 163 13.58 -10.73 6.86
N LEU A 164 12.26 -10.57 6.88
CA LEU A 164 11.51 -10.24 8.08
C LEU A 164 11.19 -11.52 8.88
N GLU A 165 11.24 -11.39 10.21
CA GLU A 165 10.81 -12.45 11.11
C GLU A 165 9.32 -12.79 10.93
N ASN A 166 9.01 -14.08 10.83
CA ASN A 166 7.64 -14.55 10.79
C ASN A 166 6.99 -14.48 12.17
N LYS A 167 6.13 -13.48 12.39
CA LYS A 167 5.38 -13.30 13.66
C LYS A 167 3.90 -13.67 13.56
N GLY A 168 3.43 -14.10 12.38
CA GLY A 168 2.03 -14.44 12.14
C GLY A 168 1.74 -14.69 10.67
N GLU A 169 0.52 -15.11 10.34
CA GLU A 169 0.12 -15.33 8.96
C GLU A 169 0.34 -14.07 8.12
N THR A 170 0.89 -14.25 6.91
CA THR A 170 1.03 -13.18 5.93
C THR A 170 0.58 -13.67 4.57
N ILE A 171 -0.37 -12.95 3.96
CA ILE A 171 -0.91 -13.21 2.63
C ILE A 171 -0.58 -12.02 1.75
N VAL A 172 -0.06 -12.27 0.58
CA VAL A 172 0.31 -11.26 -0.43
C VAL A 172 -0.56 -11.44 -1.65
N TYR A 173 -1.30 -10.42 -2.03
CA TYR A 173 -2.03 -10.35 -3.29
C TYR A 173 -1.32 -9.39 -4.25
N PHE A 174 -1.17 -9.78 -5.50
CA PHE A 174 -0.62 -8.93 -6.55
C PHE A 174 -1.30 -9.17 -7.89
N GLY A 175 -1.44 -8.12 -8.68
CA GLY A 175 -2.08 -8.15 -9.98
C GLY A 175 -1.08 -8.49 -11.09
N ARG A 176 -1.50 -9.30 -12.08
CA ARG A 176 -0.66 -9.58 -13.25
C ARG A 176 -0.57 -8.37 -14.18
N GLU A 177 -1.59 -7.50 -14.17
CA GLU A 177 -1.71 -6.32 -15.04
C GLU A 177 -1.26 -5.02 -14.33
N ASP A 178 -0.68 -5.15 -13.12
CA ASP A 178 -0.14 -4.01 -12.37
C ASP A 178 1.11 -3.44 -13.08
N GLN A 179 1.06 -2.16 -13.43
CA GLN A 179 2.16 -1.45 -14.08
C GLN A 179 2.90 -0.50 -13.13
N LEU A 180 2.39 -0.32 -11.91
CA LEU A 180 3.08 0.41 -10.85
C LEU A 180 4.07 -0.51 -10.12
N ILE A 181 3.57 -1.65 -9.67
CA ILE A 181 4.37 -2.69 -9.01
C ILE A 181 4.31 -3.93 -9.90
N LEU A 182 5.30 -4.03 -10.78
CA LEU A 182 5.36 -5.14 -11.73
C LEU A 182 5.32 -6.50 -11.01
N PRO A 183 4.67 -7.51 -11.59
CA PRO A 183 4.57 -8.85 -10.99
C PRO A 183 5.92 -9.48 -10.61
N VAL A 184 7.00 -9.11 -11.28
CA VAL A 184 8.35 -9.56 -10.95
C VAL A 184 8.78 -9.04 -9.57
N LEU A 185 8.49 -7.78 -9.24
CA LEU A 185 8.77 -7.21 -7.92
C LEU A 185 7.89 -7.83 -6.85
N ALA A 186 6.60 -7.97 -7.14
CA ALA A 186 5.67 -8.60 -6.22
C ALA A 186 6.09 -10.04 -5.87
N LYS A 187 6.67 -10.79 -6.81
CA LYS A 187 7.21 -12.14 -6.57
C LYS A 187 8.49 -12.13 -5.75
N LYS A 188 9.35 -11.12 -5.91
CA LYS A 188 10.57 -10.94 -5.10
C LYS A 188 10.25 -10.71 -3.61
N ILE A 189 9.03 -10.30 -3.26
CA ILE A 189 8.61 -10.16 -1.86
C ILE A 189 8.83 -11.45 -1.05
N SER A 190 8.86 -12.62 -1.71
CA SER A 190 9.18 -13.90 -1.06
C SER A 190 10.58 -13.96 -0.46
N THR A 191 11.51 -13.13 -0.91
CA THR A 191 12.85 -13.02 -0.31
C THR A 191 12.80 -12.28 1.01
N ILE A 192 11.86 -11.34 1.14
CA ILE A 192 11.64 -10.52 2.34
C ILE A 192 10.69 -11.21 3.31
N LEU A 193 9.68 -11.90 2.79
CA LEU A 193 8.64 -12.61 3.54
C LEU A 193 8.60 -14.08 3.13
N PRO A 194 9.60 -14.89 3.49
CA PRO A 194 9.75 -16.27 2.98
C PRO A 194 8.61 -17.22 3.39
N SER A 195 7.86 -16.87 4.42
CA SER A 195 6.70 -17.66 4.89
C SER A 195 5.36 -17.13 4.39
N ALA A 196 5.35 -16.06 3.57
CA ALA A 196 4.11 -15.48 3.07
C ALA A 196 3.48 -16.36 1.97
N LYS A 197 2.15 -16.40 1.98
CA LYS A 197 1.37 -17.02 0.89
C LYS A 197 1.18 -15.98 -0.21
N LEU A 198 1.73 -16.23 -1.41
CA LEU A 198 1.60 -15.35 -2.57
C LEU A 198 0.41 -15.78 -3.44
N LEU A 199 -0.45 -14.84 -3.77
CA LEU A 199 -1.67 -15.04 -4.56
C LEU A 199 -1.69 -14.04 -5.73
N GLU A 200 -1.41 -14.54 -6.94
CA GLU A 200 -1.51 -13.76 -8.17
C GLU A 200 -2.96 -13.65 -8.63
N ARG A 201 -3.40 -12.45 -8.96
CA ARG A 201 -4.71 -12.15 -9.57
C ARG A 201 -4.53 -11.90 -11.08
N PRO A 202 -4.94 -12.81 -11.96
CA PRO A 202 -4.59 -12.76 -13.39
C PRO A 202 -5.14 -11.58 -14.18
N LYS A 203 -6.27 -11.00 -13.73
CA LYS A 203 -6.97 -9.90 -14.41
C LYS A 203 -6.99 -8.61 -13.59
N SER A 204 -6.12 -8.52 -12.58
CA SER A 204 -6.08 -7.38 -11.68
C SER A 204 -4.83 -6.54 -11.94
N GLY A 205 -5.00 -5.23 -11.81
CA GLY A 205 -3.93 -4.26 -11.71
C GLY A 205 -3.56 -4.01 -10.26
N HIS A 206 -3.41 -2.73 -9.92
CA HIS A 206 -2.95 -2.27 -8.60
C HIS A 206 -4.08 -2.13 -7.57
N TRP A 207 -5.33 -2.02 -8.00
CA TRP A 207 -6.49 -1.66 -7.18
C TRP A 207 -6.83 -2.67 -6.09
N PRO A 208 -7.09 -2.22 -4.83
CA PRO A 208 -7.41 -3.13 -3.71
C PRO A 208 -8.66 -3.96 -3.97
N HIS A 209 -9.70 -3.40 -4.62
CA HIS A 209 -10.94 -4.10 -4.98
C HIS A 209 -10.68 -5.32 -5.85
N THR A 210 -9.88 -5.16 -6.90
CA THR A 210 -9.60 -6.26 -7.84
C THR A 210 -8.60 -7.27 -7.27
N LEU A 211 -7.84 -6.90 -6.25
CA LEU A 211 -6.87 -7.78 -5.60
C LEU A 211 -7.53 -8.61 -4.49
N LEU A 212 -8.42 -8.02 -3.71
CA LEU A 212 -8.99 -8.63 -2.51
C LEU A 212 -10.33 -9.33 -2.78
N LEU A 213 -11.21 -8.70 -3.54
CA LEU A 213 -12.56 -9.19 -3.86
C LEU A 213 -12.57 -9.90 -5.22
#